data_3c56ee08506697dd5fde56f7a60412a2
#
_entry.id   3c56ee08506697dd5fde56f7a60412a2
#
_cell.length_a   1.000
_cell.length_b   1.000
_cell.length_c   1.000
_cell.angle_alpha   90.00
_cell.angle_beta   90.00
_cell.angle_gamma   90.00
#
_symmetry.space_group_name_H-M   'P 1'
#
loop_
_entity.id
_entity.type
_entity.pdbx_description
1 polymer ?
#
loop_
_entity_poly.entity_id
_entity_poly.type
_entity_poly.pdbx_seq_one_letter_code
_entity_poly.pdbx_strand_id
1 'polypeptide(L)'
;EVAGLADQGVKEVTLLGQNVNAYRGKMGDTDEIADFALLIEYVAEIPGIERIRYTTSHPNEFTQRLIDVYARVPQLVSHLHLPVQHGSDRILMAMKRGYTAMEYKSIIRKLRAVRPDLSLSSDFIVGFPGETEDDFGKMMKLIDDVGYDASFSFIFSPRPGTPAANLHDDTPHAVKLKRLQHLQATIEQNVRAIGASRVGTVQRILVEGPSRKNPAELMGRTFCNRIVN
;
A
#
# COMPACT_ATOMS: atom_id res chain seq x y z
N GLU A 1 22.18 8.10 8.54
CA GLU A 1 22.12 7.66 7.13
C GLU A 1 21.36 8.68 6.28
N VAL A 2 20.06 8.97 6.56
CA VAL A 2 19.23 9.87 5.73
C VAL A 2 19.82 11.27 5.62
N ALA A 3 20.35 11.85 6.71
CA ALA A 3 21.03 13.16 6.67
C ALA A 3 22.23 13.15 5.69
N GLY A 4 23.07 12.12 5.74
CA GLY A 4 24.19 11.99 4.80
C GLY A 4 23.77 11.78 3.33
N LEU A 5 22.57 11.23 3.08
CA LEU A 5 21.98 11.17 1.73
C LEU A 5 21.46 12.56 1.31
N ALA A 6 20.83 13.28 2.22
CA ALA A 6 20.36 14.65 1.95
C ALA A 6 21.53 15.59 1.60
N ASP A 7 22.67 15.51 2.30
CA ASP A 7 23.89 16.26 2.00
C ASP A 7 24.43 15.97 0.58
N GLN A 8 24.14 14.78 0.04
CA GLN A 8 24.48 14.39 -1.34
C GLN A 8 23.41 14.83 -2.37
N GLY A 9 22.37 15.56 -1.94
CA GLY A 9 21.32 16.09 -2.81
C GLY A 9 20.12 15.14 -3.01
N VAL A 10 20.03 14.04 -2.26
CA VAL A 10 18.86 13.14 -2.32
C VAL A 10 17.62 13.88 -1.81
N LYS A 11 16.55 13.84 -2.59
CA LYS A 11 15.28 14.53 -2.31
C LYS A 11 14.17 13.62 -1.83
N GLU A 12 14.20 12.35 -2.20
CA GLU A 12 13.21 11.35 -1.82
C GLU A 12 13.90 10.13 -1.19
N VAL A 13 13.36 9.67 -0.07
CA VAL A 13 13.79 8.44 0.60
C VAL A 13 12.64 7.47 0.71
N THR A 14 12.94 6.18 0.56
CA THR A 14 11.95 5.10 0.79
C THR A 14 12.40 4.26 1.98
N LEU A 15 11.59 4.26 3.03
CA LEU A 15 11.82 3.44 4.22
C LEU A 15 11.35 2.01 3.93
N LEU A 16 12.24 1.05 4.11
CA LEU A 16 12.02 -0.36 3.79
C LEU A 16 12.09 -1.23 5.05
N GLY A 17 11.24 -2.26 5.08
CA GLY A 17 11.24 -3.28 6.12
C GLY A 17 10.26 -4.39 5.75
N GLN A 18 10.30 -5.54 6.44
CA GLN A 18 9.31 -6.63 6.22
C GLN A 18 7.91 -6.25 6.73
N ASN A 19 7.85 -5.42 7.77
CA ASN A 19 6.66 -4.79 8.32
C ASN A 19 7.09 -3.43 8.85
N VAL A 20 7.21 -2.45 7.96
CA VAL A 20 7.88 -1.18 8.27
C VAL A 20 7.13 -0.37 9.32
N ASN A 21 5.80 -0.42 9.34
CA ASN A 21 5.02 0.32 10.33
C ASN A 21 4.99 -0.32 11.73
N ALA A 22 5.56 -1.52 11.88
CA ALA A 22 5.87 -2.12 13.18
C ALA A 22 7.23 -1.68 13.75
N TYR A 23 7.92 -0.74 13.11
CA TYR A 23 9.22 -0.25 13.58
C TYR A 23 9.15 0.19 15.04
N ARG A 24 10.15 -0.24 15.81
CA ARG A 24 10.41 0.18 17.18
C ARG A 24 11.93 0.32 17.35
N GLY A 25 12.40 1.54 17.54
CA GLY A 25 13.81 1.85 17.70
C GLY A 25 14.11 2.49 19.05
N LYS A 26 15.25 2.16 19.68
CA LYS A 26 15.72 2.87 20.85
C LYS A 26 16.18 4.28 20.48
N MET A 27 15.87 5.25 21.35
CA MET A 27 16.28 6.64 21.20
C MET A 27 17.58 6.87 21.97
N GLY A 28 18.73 6.77 21.28
CA GLY A 28 20.03 6.94 21.89
C GLY A 28 20.28 5.96 23.03
N ASP A 29 20.80 6.45 24.14
CA ASP A 29 21.09 5.67 25.35
C ASP A 29 19.89 5.64 26.34
N THR A 30 18.71 6.09 25.92
CA THR A 30 17.50 6.07 26.75
C THR A 30 16.70 4.78 26.55
N ASP A 31 15.81 4.47 27.50
CA ASP A 31 14.84 3.38 27.34
C ASP A 31 13.59 3.80 26.53
N GLU A 32 13.58 5.02 26.01
CA GLU A 32 12.50 5.50 25.16
C GLU A 32 12.54 4.81 23.80
N ILE A 33 11.35 4.41 23.33
CA ILE A 33 11.18 3.70 22.06
C ILE A 33 10.48 4.63 21.08
N ALA A 34 11.17 4.93 19.97
CA ALA A 34 10.55 5.58 18.82
C ALA A 34 9.70 4.57 18.05
N ASP A 35 8.46 4.94 17.77
CA ASP A 35 7.62 4.22 16.81
C ASP A 35 7.86 4.73 15.38
N PHE A 36 7.21 4.10 14.41
CA PHE A 36 7.35 4.47 13.00
C PHE A 36 6.86 5.89 12.70
N ALA A 37 5.83 6.36 13.40
CA ALA A 37 5.31 7.72 13.26
C ALA A 37 6.37 8.75 13.64
N LEU A 38 7.04 8.56 14.79
CA LEU A 38 8.12 9.43 15.25
C LEU A 38 9.33 9.37 14.29
N LEU A 39 9.66 8.20 13.75
CA LEU A 39 10.73 8.08 12.76
C LEU A 39 10.45 8.92 11.52
N ILE A 40 9.21 8.90 11.01
CA ILE A 40 8.80 9.73 9.86
C ILE A 40 8.95 11.23 10.21
N GLU A 41 8.53 11.64 11.41
CA GLU A 41 8.64 13.04 11.86
C GLU A 41 10.12 13.48 11.87
N TYR A 42 11.04 12.68 12.44
CA TYR A 42 12.47 12.98 12.42
C TYR A 42 13.07 13.03 11.02
N VAL A 43 12.69 12.11 10.15
CA VAL A 43 13.17 12.13 8.75
C VAL A 43 12.67 13.36 8.02
N ALA A 44 11.45 13.82 8.31
CA ALA A 44 10.87 15.01 7.69
C ALA A 44 11.55 16.31 8.11
N GLU A 45 12.18 16.36 9.30
CA GLU A 45 12.95 17.51 9.78
C GLU A 45 14.35 17.63 9.15
N ILE A 46 14.82 16.60 8.43
CA ILE A 46 16.14 16.63 7.79
C ILE A 46 16.10 17.60 6.61
N PRO A 47 16.92 18.68 6.62
CA PRO A 47 16.96 19.63 5.52
C PRO A 47 17.32 18.94 4.18
N GLY A 48 16.59 19.27 3.13
CA GLY A 48 16.80 18.70 1.80
C GLY A 48 15.93 17.49 1.47
N ILE A 49 15.35 16.80 2.43
CA ILE A 49 14.37 15.73 2.18
C ILE A 49 13.01 16.35 1.89
N GLU A 50 12.53 16.14 0.66
CA GLU A 50 11.26 16.67 0.17
C GLU A 50 10.15 15.63 0.12
N ARG A 51 10.50 14.33 0.07
CA ARG A 51 9.55 13.22 0.02
C ARG A 51 10.01 12.03 0.84
N ILE A 52 9.05 11.47 1.56
CA ILE A 52 9.22 10.23 2.34
C ILE A 52 8.21 9.22 1.82
N ARG A 53 8.71 8.05 1.43
CA ARG A 53 7.89 6.88 1.10
C ARG A 53 8.20 5.75 2.06
N TYR A 54 7.28 4.82 2.16
CA TYR A 54 7.54 3.54 2.79
C TYR A 54 6.71 2.44 2.12
N THR A 55 7.10 1.20 2.30
CA THR A 55 6.41 0.05 1.76
C THR A 55 6.46 -1.12 2.73
N THR A 56 5.67 -2.18 2.44
CA THR A 56 5.57 -3.39 3.26
C THR A 56 4.99 -3.09 4.64
N SER A 57 3.77 -2.52 4.66
CA SER A 57 3.03 -2.22 5.88
C SER A 57 1.95 -3.27 6.19
N HIS A 58 1.54 -3.34 7.46
CA HIS A 58 0.51 -4.27 7.93
C HIS A 58 -0.64 -3.49 8.61
N PRO A 59 -1.92 -3.83 8.34
CA PRO A 59 -3.06 -3.11 8.90
C PRO A 59 -3.08 -3.03 10.44
N ASN A 60 -2.70 -4.11 11.13
CA ASN A 60 -2.69 -4.15 12.61
C ASN A 60 -1.73 -3.14 13.25
N GLU A 61 -0.68 -2.73 12.53
CA GLU A 61 0.29 -1.75 13.00
C GLU A 61 -0.07 -0.31 12.58
N PHE A 62 -1.26 -0.12 12.01
CA PHE A 62 -1.69 1.20 11.56
C PHE A 62 -2.38 1.96 12.69
N THR A 63 -1.57 2.60 13.53
CA THR A 63 -2.02 3.33 14.72
C THR A 63 -2.66 4.67 14.35
N GLN A 64 -3.46 5.24 15.26
CA GLN A 64 -4.00 6.60 15.10
C GLN A 64 -2.85 7.62 14.94
N ARG A 65 -1.76 7.47 15.69
CA ARG A 65 -0.58 8.34 15.58
C ARG A 65 0.02 8.34 14.17
N LEU A 66 0.07 7.18 13.51
CA LEU A 66 0.54 7.09 12.12
C LEU A 66 -0.43 7.79 11.15
N ILE A 67 -1.75 7.71 11.41
CA ILE A 67 -2.75 8.46 10.63
C ILE A 67 -2.55 9.97 10.80
N ASP A 68 -2.29 10.42 12.04
CA ASP A 68 -2.06 11.83 12.36
C ASP A 68 -0.80 12.38 11.66
N VAL A 69 0.23 11.54 11.47
CA VAL A 69 1.42 11.91 10.69
C VAL A 69 1.08 12.22 9.23
N TYR A 70 0.14 11.50 8.61
CA TYR A 70 -0.35 11.85 7.27
C TYR A 70 -0.99 13.24 7.21
N ALA A 71 -1.59 13.71 8.32
CA ALA A 71 -2.14 15.06 8.40
C ALA A 71 -1.05 16.13 8.56
N ARG A 72 -0.01 15.83 9.36
CA ARG A 72 0.97 16.83 9.83
C ARG A 72 2.24 16.92 8.97
N VAL A 73 2.66 15.83 8.35
CA VAL A 73 3.94 15.75 7.62
C VAL A 73 3.70 15.88 6.12
N PRO A 74 3.92 17.06 5.53
CA PRO A 74 3.68 17.30 4.11
C PRO A 74 4.65 16.53 3.20
N GLN A 75 5.84 16.15 3.69
CA GLN A 75 6.82 15.36 2.95
C GLN A 75 6.37 13.89 2.79
N LEU A 76 5.51 13.38 3.70
CA LEU A 76 4.98 12.03 3.54
C LEU A 76 4.05 11.99 2.33
N VAL A 77 4.40 11.16 1.34
CA VAL A 77 3.70 11.13 0.05
C VAL A 77 2.26 10.63 0.16
N SER A 78 1.40 11.10 -0.76
CA SER A 78 0.00 10.66 -0.86
C SER A 78 -0.12 9.32 -1.59
N HIS A 79 0.67 8.35 -1.17
CA HIS A 79 0.65 6.97 -1.66
C HIS A 79 0.88 6.00 -0.51
N LEU A 80 0.04 5.00 -0.40
CA LEU A 80 0.17 3.93 0.60
C LEU A 80 -0.04 2.57 -0.06
N HIS A 81 0.92 1.66 0.16
CA HIS A 81 0.75 0.25 -0.10
C HIS A 81 0.37 -0.46 1.21
N LEU A 82 -0.88 -0.93 1.31
CA LEU A 82 -1.41 -1.60 2.50
C LEU A 82 -2.11 -2.91 2.10
N PRO A 83 -1.38 -4.03 2.13
CA PRO A 83 -1.92 -5.33 1.75
C PRO A 83 -3.08 -5.78 2.63
N VAL A 84 -4.27 -5.96 2.04
CA VAL A 84 -5.44 -6.50 2.74
C VAL A 84 -5.56 -8.01 2.59
N GLN A 85 -5.07 -8.57 1.50
CA GLN A 85 -5.07 -9.97 1.09
C GLN A 85 -6.45 -10.49 0.66
N HIS A 86 -7.54 -10.23 1.39
CA HIS A 86 -8.89 -10.66 1.05
C HIS A 86 -9.97 -9.73 1.63
N GLY A 87 -11.20 -9.78 1.09
CA GLY A 87 -12.34 -8.99 1.56
C GLY A 87 -13.32 -9.74 2.48
N SER A 88 -13.15 -11.06 2.64
CA SER A 88 -13.97 -11.88 3.54
C SER A 88 -13.26 -12.10 4.87
N ASP A 89 -13.92 -11.77 5.98
CA ASP A 89 -13.39 -11.97 7.33
C ASP A 89 -13.09 -13.44 7.62
N ARG A 90 -13.92 -14.36 7.07
CA ARG A 90 -13.70 -15.80 7.20
C ARG A 90 -12.37 -16.21 6.57
N ILE A 91 -12.06 -15.70 5.39
CA ILE A 91 -10.79 -15.99 4.69
C ILE A 91 -9.64 -15.28 5.36
N LEU A 92 -9.79 -14.03 5.77
CA LEU A 92 -8.77 -13.30 6.54
C LEU A 92 -8.40 -14.03 7.83
N MET A 93 -9.37 -14.58 8.55
CA MET A 93 -9.14 -15.41 9.74
C MET A 93 -8.39 -16.70 9.39
N ALA A 94 -8.77 -17.39 8.31
CA ALA A 94 -8.09 -18.58 7.83
C ALA A 94 -6.64 -18.29 7.40
N MET A 95 -6.37 -17.11 6.85
CA MET A 95 -5.04 -16.61 6.53
C MET A 95 -4.28 -16.09 7.78
N LYS A 96 -4.90 -16.09 8.96
CA LYS A 96 -4.33 -15.57 10.23
C LYS A 96 -3.91 -14.09 10.14
N ARG A 97 -4.73 -13.26 9.49
CA ARG A 97 -4.38 -11.84 9.29
C ARG A 97 -4.60 -10.97 10.54
N GLY A 98 -5.49 -11.36 11.46
CA GLY A 98 -5.71 -10.69 12.74
C GLY A 98 -6.48 -9.37 12.64
N TYR A 99 -7.17 -9.11 11.54
CA TYR A 99 -8.08 -7.97 11.34
C TYR A 99 -9.25 -8.37 10.44
N THR A 100 -10.30 -7.57 10.48
CA THR A 100 -11.49 -7.70 9.63
C THR A 100 -11.47 -6.71 8.46
N ALA A 101 -12.27 -6.96 7.44
CA ALA A 101 -12.46 -6.04 6.33
C ALA A 101 -13.05 -4.68 6.80
N MET A 102 -13.85 -4.68 7.87
CA MET A 102 -14.41 -3.46 8.46
C MET A 102 -13.32 -2.61 9.13
N GLU A 103 -12.44 -3.22 9.91
CA GLU A 103 -11.30 -2.53 10.54
C GLU A 103 -10.37 -1.96 9.50
N TYR A 104 -10.04 -2.72 8.46
CA TYR A 104 -9.26 -2.24 7.32
C TYR A 104 -9.91 -1.02 6.66
N LYS A 105 -11.20 -1.09 6.32
CA LYS A 105 -11.94 0.05 5.74
C LYS A 105 -11.98 1.27 6.66
N SER A 106 -12.02 1.05 7.98
CA SER A 106 -11.97 2.13 8.96
C SER A 106 -10.64 2.88 8.91
N ILE A 107 -9.50 2.17 8.79
CA ILE A 107 -8.17 2.78 8.60
C ILE A 107 -8.17 3.65 7.34
N ILE A 108 -8.61 3.10 6.21
CA ILE A 108 -8.63 3.83 4.93
C ILE A 108 -9.50 5.08 5.01
N ARG A 109 -10.68 4.99 5.65
CA ARG A 109 -11.59 6.14 5.82
C ARG A 109 -10.94 7.26 6.63
N LYS A 110 -10.27 6.92 7.74
CA LYS A 110 -9.54 7.88 8.57
C LYS A 110 -8.39 8.53 7.81
N LEU A 111 -7.62 7.74 7.05
CA LEU A 111 -6.54 8.24 6.21
C LEU A 111 -7.06 9.22 5.14
N ARG A 112 -8.13 8.87 4.44
CA ARG A 112 -8.72 9.75 3.42
C ARG A 112 -9.36 11.01 4.00
N ALA A 113 -9.79 10.97 5.25
CA ALA A 113 -10.28 12.17 5.93
C ALA A 113 -9.18 13.21 6.13
N VAL A 114 -7.93 12.78 6.38
CA VAL A 114 -6.78 13.67 6.59
C VAL A 114 -5.94 13.86 5.31
N ARG A 115 -5.99 12.93 4.37
CA ARG A 115 -5.28 12.99 3.08
C ARG A 115 -6.22 12.52 1.95
N PRO A 116 -7.12 13.40 1.44
CA PRO A 116 -8.16 13.03 0.47
C PRO A 116 -7.63 12.52 -0.87
N ASP A 117 -6.45 12.94 -1.27
CA ASP A 117 -5.77 12.55 -2.52
C ASP A 117 -4.96 11.25 -2.40
N LEU A 118 -5.07 10.54 -1.27
CA LEU A 118 -4.30 9.33 -0.99
C LEU A 118 -4.58 8.24 -2.03
N SER A 119 -3.56 7.88 -2.77
CA SER A 119 -3.51 6.72 -3.68
C SER A 119 -3.23 5.46 -2.87
N LEU A 120 -4.02 4.42 -3.11
CA LEU A 120 -3.92 3.15 -2.40
C LEU A 120 -3.57 2.02 -3.34
N SER A 121 -2.61 1.21 -2.92
CA SER A 121 -2.35 -0.10 -3.52
C SER A 121 -2.44 -1.21 -2.47
N SER A 122 -2.74 -2.42 -2.93
CA SER A 122 -2.92 -3.57 -2.05
C SER A 122 -2.55 -4.88 -2.75
N ASP A 123 -2.36 -5.94 -1.95
CA ASP A 123 -2.24 -7.30 -2.44
C ASP A 123 -3.56 -8.04 -2.25
N PHE A 124 -3.90 -8.89 -3.21
CA PHE A 124 -5.06 -9.76 -3.18
C PHE A 124 -4.69 -11.20 -3.54
N ILE A 125 -5.23 -12.14 -2.78
CA ILE A 125 -5.09 -13.57 -3.04
C ILE A 125 -6.49 -14.14 -3.31
N VAL A 126 -6.69 -14.67 -4.52
CA VAL A 126 -7.91 -15.40 -4.91
C VAL A 126 -7.69 -16.90 -4.85
N GLY A 127 -8.75 -17.67 -4.67
CA GLY A 127 -8.70 -19.12 -4.65
C GLY A 127 -7.94 -19.67 -3.45
N PHE A 128 -8.01 -19.00 -2.30
CA PHE A 128 -7.56 -19.58 -1.04
C PHE A 128 -8.41 -20.82 -0.74
N PRO A 129 -7.82 -21.92 -0.18
CA PRO A 129 -8.56 -23.15 0.11
C PRO A 129 -9.87 -22.88 0.88
N GLY A 130 -10.98 -23.37 0.34
CA GLY A 130 -12.32 -23.17 0.88
C GLY A 130 -12.95 -21.81 0.59
N GLU A 131 -12.37 -20.95 -0.27
CA GLU A 131 -12.99 -19.70 -0.73
C GLU A 131 -14.28 -19.99 -1.52
N THR A 132 -15.42 -19.50 -1.02
CA THR A 132 -16.72 -19.61 -1.69
C THR A 132 -16.97 -18.44 -2.64
N GLU A 133 -18.04 -18.52 -3.43
CA GLU A 133 -18.48 -17.42 -4.29
C GLU A 133 -18.91 -16.19 -3.46
N ASP A 134 -19.52 -16.42 -2.28
CA ASP A 134 -19.88 -15.34 -1.35
C ASP A 134 -18.62 -14.63 -0.81
N ASP A 135 -17.56 -15.38 -0.49
CA ASP A 135 -16.28 -14.79 -0.05
C ASP A 135 -15.64 -13.96 -1.15
N PHE A 136 -15.64 -14.46 -2.39
CA PHE A 136 -15.15 -13.70 -3.54
C PHE A 136 -16.00 -12.45 -3.78
N GLY A 137 -17.33 -12.55 -3.66
CA GLY A 137 -18.23 -11.39 -3.73
C GLY A 137 -17.93 -10.32 -2.68
N LYS A 138 -17.58 -10.71 -1.45
CA LYS A 138 -17.13 -9.79 -0.39
C LYS A 138 -15.81 -9.12 -0.72
N MET A 139 -14.89 -9.84 -1.39
CA MET A 139 -13.65 -9.24 -1.86
C MET A 139 -13.90 -8.20 -2.95
N MET A 140 -14.75 -8.51 -3.93
CA MET A 140 -15.12 -7.55 -4.98
C MET A 140 -15.79 -6.31 -4.40
N LYS A 141 -16.70 -6.50 -3.43
CA LYS A 141 -17.31 -5.39 -2.72
C LYS A 141 -16.30 -4.52 -1.96
N LEU A 142 -15.29 -5.11 -1.33
CA LEU A 142 -14.21 -4.35 -0.69
C LEU A 142 -13.44 -3.50 -1.71
N ILE A 143 -13.15 -4.07 -2.89
CA ILE A 143 -12.44 -3.37 -3.97
C ILE A 143 -13.24 -2.16 -4.44
N ASP A 144 -14.56 -2.31 -4.63
CA ASP A 144 -15.45 -1.23 -5.04
C ASP A 144 -15.56 -0.15 -3.95
N ASP A 145 -15.74 -0.56 -2.68
CA ASP A 145 -15.88 0.37 -1.53
C ASP A 145 -14.61 1.21 -1.31
N VAL A 146 -13.43 0.62 -1.57
CA VAL A 146 -12.14 1.28 -1.33
C VAL A 146 -11.63 2.03 -2.55
N GLY A 147 -11.77 1.51 -3.77
CA GLY A 147 -11.26 2.13 -4.99
C GLY A 147 -9.73 2.20 -4.99
N TYR A 148 -9.09 1.09 -5.32
CA TYR A 148 -7.64 0.99 -5.36
C TYR A 148 -7.06 1.56 -6.67
N ASP A 149 -5.90 2.19 -6.56
CA ASP A 149 -5.14 2.78 -7.67
C ASP A 149 -4.14 1.79 -8.30
N ALA A 150 -3.84 0.72 -7.60
CA ALA A 150 -3.04 -0.40 -8.09
C ALA A 150 -3.28 -1.65 -7.23
N SER A 151 -2.99 -2.83 -7.76
CA SER A 151 -2.92 -4.05 -6.96
C SER A 151 -1.89 -5.03 -7.49
N PHE A 152 -1.37 -5.86 -6.58
CA PHE A 152 -0.71 -7.11 -6.93
C PHE A 152 -1.67 -8.24 -6.57
N SER A 153 -2.10 -8.99 -7.57
CA SER A 153 -3.17 -9.98 -7.41
C SER A 153 -2.71 -11.34 -7.88
N PHE A 154 -2.91 -12.36 -7.04
CA PHE A 154 -2.37 -13.70 -7.24
C PHE A 154 -3.43 -14.76 -6.99
N ILE A 155 -3.32 -15.89 -7.69
CA ILE A 155 -3.96 -17.13 -7.26
C ILE A 155 -3.17 -17.68 -6.07
N PHE A 156 -3.86 -18.16 -5.04
CA PHE A 156 -3.21 -18.81 -3.89
C PHE A 156 -2.25 -19.90 -4.38
N SER A 157 -1.04 -19.87 -3.85
CA SER A 157 -0.03 -20.90 -4.05
C SER A 157 0.43 -21.42 -2.68
N PRO A 158 0.29 -22.72 -2.40
CA PRO A 158 0.72 -23.29 -1.14
C PRO A 158 2.24 -23.12 -0.96
N ARG A 159 2.65 -22.63 0.20
CA ARG A 159 4.07 -22.52 0.55
C ARG A 159 4.44 -23.63 1.53
N PRO A 160 5.47 -24.46 1.25
CA PRO A 160 5.92 -25.49 2.15
C PRO A 160 6.15 -24.96 3.57
N GLY A 161 5.74 -25.72 4.57
CA GLY A 161 5.90 -25.36 5.99
C GLY A 161 4.83 -24.40 6.54
N THR A 162 3.88 -23.94 5.72
CA THR A 162 2.75 -23.13 6.21
C THR A 162 1.53 -23.99 6.51
N PRO A 163 0.70 -23.67 7.53
CA PRO A 163 -0.56 -24.38 7.78
C PRO A 163 -1.49 -24.43 6.57
N ALA A 164 -1.50 -23.36 5.76
CA ALA A 164 -2.34 -23.28 4.57
C ALA A 164 -1.93 -24.27 3.47
N ALA A 165 -0.68 -24.75 3.46
CA ALA A 165 -0.22 -25.76 2.49
C ALA A 165 -0.92 -27.12 2.65
N ASN A 166 -1.45 -27.40 3.84
CA ASN A 166 -2.12 -28.67 4.18
C ASN A 166 -3.65 -28.57 4.08
N LEU A 167 -4.19 -27.41 3.70
CA LEU A 167 -5.63 -27.28 3.54
C LEU A 167 -6.09 -27.97 2.26
N HIS A 168 -7.23 -28.65 2.35
CA HIS A 168 -7.86 -29.24 1.18
C HIS A 168 -8.41 -28.13 0.26
N ASP A 169 -8.12 -28.27 -1.02
CA ASP A 169 -8.51 -27.30 -2.04
C ASP A 169 -9.01 -28.04 -3.29
N ASP A 170 -10.30 -28.08 -3.45
CA ASP A 170 -11.01 -28.71 -4.56
C ASP A 170 -11.54 -27.69 -5.61
N THR A 171 -11.25 -26.39 -5.41
CA THR A 171 -11.66 -25.35 -6.35
C THR A 171 -10.88 -25.48 -7.66
N PRO A 172 -11.57 -25.71 -8.80
CA PRO A 172 -10.90 -25.85 -10.09
C PRO A 172 -10.05 -24.61 -10.44
N HIS A 173 -8.88 -24.85 -11.03
CA HIS A 173 -7.97 -23.75 -11.43
C HIS A 173 -8.66 -22.75 -12.39
N ALA A 174 -9.53 -23.23 -13.28
CA ALA A 174 -10.29 -22.36 -14.19
C ALA A 174 -11.19 -21.36 -13.44
N VAL A 175 -11.78 -21.77 -12.30
CA VAL A 175 -12.58 -20.88 -11.43
C VAL A 175 -11.69 -19.81 -10.81
N LYS A 176 -10.55 -20.22 -10.25
CA LYS A 176 -9.57 -19.28 -9.65
C LYS A 176 -9.05 -18.27 -10.68
N LEU A 177 -8.73 -18.75 -11.88
CA LEU A 177 -8.28 -17.87 -12.95
C LEU A 177 -9.36 -16.85 -13.36
N LYS A 178 -10.62 -17.29 -13.48
CA LYS A 178 -11.75 -16.40 -13.77
C LYS A 178 -11.94 -15.33 -12.68
N ARG A 179 -11.83 -15.71 -11.40
CA ARG A 179 -11.87 -14.76 -10.28
C ARG A 179 -10.73 -13.76 -10.36
N LEU A 180 -9.50 -14.22 -10.62
CA LEU A 180 -8.34 -13.33 -10.76
C LEU A 180 -8.55 -12.33 -11.91
N GLN A 181 -8.98 -12.79 -13.08
CA GLN A 181 -9.25 -11.91 -14.25
C GLN A 181 -10.34 -10.87 -13.93
N HIS A 182 -11.41 -11.28 -13.25
CA HIS A 182 -12.48 -10.37 -12.86
C HIS A 182 -11.94 -9.29 -11.90
N LEU A 183 -11.18 -9.68 -10.88
CA LEU A 183 -10.55 -8.75 -9.94
C LEU A 183 -9.63 -7.77 -10.65
N GLN A 184 -8.75 -8.27 -11.52
CA GLN A 184 -7.80 -7.42 -12.26
C GLN A 184 -8.52 -6.42 -13.18
N ALA A 185 -9.59 -6.86 -13.86
CA ALA A 185 -10.39 -5.97 -14.72
C ALA A 185 -11.06 -4.85 -13.91
N THR A 186 -11.57 -5.14 -12.71
CA THR A 186 -12.17 -4.13 -11.83
C THR A 186 -11.12 -3.13 -11.35
N ILE A 187 -9.96 -3.59 -10.92
CA ILE A 187 -8.86 -2.70 -10.53
C ILE A 187 -8.43 -1.82 -11.71
N GLU A 188 -8.32 -2.38 -12.91
CA GLU A 188 -7.94 -1.60 -14.10
C GLU A 188 -8.96 -0.50 -14.43
N GLN A 189 -10.26 -0.77 -14.25
CA GLN A 189 -11.30 0.26 -14.37
C GLN A 189 -11.12 1.39 -13.34
N ASN A 190 -10.84 1.06 -12.07
CA ASN A 190 -10.55 2.04 -11.04
C ASN A 190 -9.32 2.90 -11.41
N VAL A 191 -8.23 2.27 -11.84
CA VAL A 191 -7.00 2.95 -12.27
C VAL A 191 -7.28 3.95 -13.39
N ARG A 192 -8.09 3.55 -14.40
CA ARG A 192 -8.49 4.43 -15.51
C ARG A 192 -9.35 5.59 -15.03
N ALA A 193 -10.33 5.33 -14.15
CA ALA A 193 -11.22 6.37 -13.60
C ALA A 193 -10.44 7.39 -12.76
N ILE A 194 -9.55 6.92 -11.86
CA ILE A 194 -8.68 7.77 -11.06
C ILE A 194 -7.71 8.55 -11.98
N GLY A 195 -7.16 7.91 -13.02
CA GLY A 195 -6.33 8.57 -14.03
C GLY A 195 -7.07 9.71 -14.74
N ALA A 196 -8.28 9.45 -15.21
CA ALA A 196 -9.13 10.44 -15.87
C ALA A 196 -9.46 11.64 -14.96
N SER A 197 -9.71 11.40 -13.66
CA SER A 197 -9.96 12.48 -12.69
C SER A 197 -8.78 13.41 -12.45
N ARG A 198 -7.56 13.01 -12.86
CA ARG A 198 -6.34 13.85 -12.73
C ARG A 198 -6.10 14.73 -13.96
N VAL A 199 -6.79 14.50 -15.07
CA VAL A 199 -6.67 15.32 -16.28
C VAL A 199 -7.15 16.74 -15.98
N GLY A 200 -6.36 17.74 -16.39
CA GLY A 200 -6.63 19.17 -16.11
C GLY A 200 -6.23 19.63 -14.72
N THR A 201 -5.66 18.76 -13.86
CA THR A 201 -5.13 19.14 -12.55
C THR A 201 -3.62 19.43 -12.61
N VAL A 202 -3.15 20.32 -11.73
CA VAL A 202 -1.71 20.56 -11.54
C VAL A 202 -1.14 19.53 -10.59
N GLN A 203 -0.10 18.80 -11.02
CA GLN A 203 0.56 17.78 -10.21
C GLN A 203 2.02 18.16 -9.98
N ARG A 204 2.45 18.15 -8.71
CA ARG A 204 3.87 18.30 -8.37
C ARG A 204 4.60 16.99 -8.64
N ILE A 205 5.65 17.04 -9.47
CA ILE A 205 6.48 15.88 -9.80
C ILE A 205 7.91 16.07 -9.29
N LEU A 206 8.55 14.96 -8.92
CA LEU A 206 9.99 14.88 -8.74
C LEU A 206 10.59 14.29 -10.01
N VAL A 207 11.43 15.04 -10.69
CA VAL A 207 12.13 14.59 -11.90
C VAL A 207 13.25 13.63 -11.48
N GLU A 208 13.24 12.41 -12.05
CA GLU A 208 14.18 11.33 -11.73
C GLU A 208 15.30 11.22 -12.78
N GLY A 209 15.10 11.76 -13.98
CA GLY A 209 16.06 11.72 -15.06
C GLY A 209 15.41 11.54 -16.44
N PRO A 210 16.17 11.14 -17.47
CA PRO A 210 15.66 10.86 -18.81
C PRO A 210 14.65 9.71 -18.80
N SER A 211 13.61 9.83 -19.61
CA SER A 211 12.62 8.77 -19.79
C SER A 211 13.24 7.54 -20.42
N ARG A 212 12.90 6.36 -19.90
CA ARG A 212 13.33 5.07 -20.49
C ARG A 212 12.72 4.81 -21.87
N LYS A 213 11.57 5.45 -22.17
CA LYS A 213 10.88 5.27 -23.45
C LYS A 213 11.41 6.22 -24.52
N ASN A 214 11.78 7.44 -24.12
CA ASN A 214 12.30 8.45 -25.01
C ASN A 214 13.37 9.29 -24.27
N PRO A 215 14.66 9.10 -24.54
CA PRO A 215 15.74 9.83 -23.86
C PRO A 215 15.71 11.35 -24.05
N ALA A 216 14.94 11.88 -25.01
CA ALA A 216 14.75 13.31 -25.23
C ALA A 216 13.71 13.91 -24.26
N GLU A 217 13.01 13.09 -23.49
CA GLU A 217 12.02 13.49 -22.50
C GLU A 217 12.52 13.23 -21.10
N LEU A 218 12.02 13.97 -20.13
CA LEU A 218 12.29 13.73 -18.71
C LEU A 218 11.16 12.87 -18.11
N MET A 219 11.53 12.00 -17.20
CA MET A 219 10.61 11.19 -16.40
C MET A 219 10.62 11.65 -14.95
N GLY A 220 9.47 11.65 -14.32
CA GLY A 220 9.33 11.93 -12.90
C GLY A 220 8.13 11.22 -12.28
N ARG A 221 7.98 11.36 -10.96
CA ARG A 221 6.87 10.79 -10.19
C ARG A 221 6.09 11.86 -9.46
N THR A 222 4.77 11.70 -9.48
CA THR A 222 3.86 12.47 -8.63
C THR A 222 3.93 12.02 -7.17
N PHE A 223 3.32 12.79 -6.26
CA PHE A 223 3.15 12.39 -4.85
C PHE A 223 2.33 11.08 -4.71
N CYS A 224 1.37 10.84 -5.58
CA CYS A 224 0.59 9.60 -5.61
C CYS A 224 1.24 8.47 -6.42
N ASN A 225 2.56 8.54 -6.67
CA ASN A 225 3.40 7.51 -7.30
C ASN A 225 3.12 7.26 -8.79
N ARG A 226 2.44 8.16 -9.50
CA ARG A 226 2.25 8.05 -10.96
C ARG A 226 3.48 8.52 -11.70
N ILE A 227 3.89 7.77 -12.71
CA ILE A 227 4.98 8.15 -13.62
C ILE A 227 4.43 9.13 -14.65
N VAL A 228 5.20 10.17 -14.91
CA VAL A 228 4.95 11.20 -15.92
C VAL A 228 6.20 11.31 -16.79
N ASN A 229 6.01 11.37 -18.11
CA ASN A 229 7.06 11.62 -19.11
C ASN A 229 6.80 12.94 -19.79
#